data_ceb5f31ad053e37206e50385927e10ec
#
_entry.id   ceb5f31ad053e37206e50385927e10ec
#
_cell.length_a   1.000
_cell.length_b   1.000
_cell.length_c   1.000
_cell.angle_alpha   90.00
_cell.angle_beta   90.00
_cell.angle_gamma   90.00
#
_symmetry.space_group_name_H-M   'P 1'
#
loop_
_entity.id
_entity.type
_entity.pdbx_description
1 polymer ?
#
loop_
_entity_poly.entity_id
_entity_poly.type
_entity_poly.pdbx_seq_one_letter_code
_entity_poly.pdbx_strand_id
1 'polypeptide(L)'
;GTSVGDGRKGDLAATISAVFLDPDNDFDTALASPTFGKLREPILRFTHWARVTGVDASRPEYASLLYDTISPRDLNQHPYSAKSVFNFYRPGYVAPGTQSGARGMTVPELQIVNAASTPGFMNFMTEMTARTAANAEDEDYILEFEEAGYPYDSALARRSFVPNYSKEVALAIDAEALVESLNQEMAYGTLSDETRQGIVSAVEQVAMDNADDTDGARLRVLYAVLMVLASPDYTVQR
;
A
#
# COMPACT_ATOMS: atom_id res chain seq x y z
N GLY A 1 -12.39 -23.00 -30.48
CA GLY A 1 -11.12 -22.90 -29.78
C GLY A 1 -9.98 -23.24 -30.69
N THR A 2 -9.00 -22.36 -30.80
CA THR A 2 -7.72 -22.65 -31.47
C THR A 2 -6.95 -23.62 -30.58
N SER A 3 -6.76 -24.87 -31.05
CA SER A 3 -5.84 -25.78 -30.34
C SER A 3 -4.44 -25.23 -30.48
N VAL A 4 -3.86 -24.80 -29.38
CA VAL A 4 -2.46 -24.36 -29.32
C VAL A 4 -1.64 -25.59 -28.93
N GLY A 5 -0.60 -25.90 -29.74
CA GLY A 5 0.30 -26.99 -29.48
C GLY A 5 0.11 -28.20 -30.41
N ASP A 6 1.14 -29.07 -30.45
CA ASP A 6 1.23 -30.26 -31.32
C ASP A 6 0.76 -31.56 -30.64
N GLY A 7 0.21 -31.47 -29.44
CA GLY A 7 -0.26 -32.62 -28.64
C GLY A 7 0.83 -33.41 -27.92
N ARG A 8 2.08 -32.96 -27.95
CA ARG A 8 3.20 -33.64 -27.29
C ARG A 8 3.29 -33.25 -25.82
N LYS A 9 3.62 -34.19 -24.96
CA LYS A 9 3.94 -33.88 -23.54
C LYS A 9 5.20 -33.02 -23.49
N GLY A 10 5.13 -31.92 -22.71
CA GLY A 10 6.26 -31.00 -22.54
C GLY A 10 6.33 -29.90 -23.60
N ASP A 11 5.28 -29.69 -24.40
CA ASP A 11 5.12 -28.50 -25.23
C ASP A 11 4.91 -27.27 -24.36
N LEU A 12 5.99 -26.51 -24.11
CA LEU A 12 5.97 -25.31 -23.28
C LEU A 12 5.18 -24.18 -23.93
N ALA A 13 5.21 -24.10 -25.27
CA ALA A 13 4.45 -23.05 -25.98
C ALA A 13 2.94 -23.26 -25.80
N ALA A 14 2.48 -24.51 -25.92
CA ALA A 14 1.10 -24.87 -25.65
C ALA A 14 0.70 -24.60 -24.18
N THR A 15 1.58 -24.95 -23.24
CA THR A 15 1.34 -24.74 -21.80
C THR A 15 1.25 -23.25 -21.47
N ILE A 16 2.19 -22.44 -21.94
CA ILE A 16 2.21 -20.99 -21.73
C ILE A 16 0.97 -20.34 -22.36
N SER A 17 0.66 -20.74 -23.60
CA SER A 17 -0.51 -20.23 -24.29
C SER A 17 -1.82 -20.59 -23.58
N ALA A 18 -1.93 -21.82 -23.06
CA ALA A 18 -3.10 -22.23 -22.26
C ALA A 18 -3.24 -21.38 -21.00
N VAL A 19 -2.14 -21.09 -20.30
CA VAL A 19 -2.18 -20.26 -19.09
C VAL A 19 -2.65 -18.82 -19.37
N PHE A 20 -2.19 -18.21 -20.48
CA PHE A 20 -2.46 -16.80 -20.76
C PHE A 20 -3.70 -16.56 -21.64
N LEU A 21 -4.08 -17.53 -22.46
CA LEU A 21 -5.18 -17.41 -23.43
C LEU A 21 -6.39 -18.27 -23.07
N ASP A 22 -6.41 -18.83 -21.86
CA ASP A 22 -7.58 -19.53 -21.37
C ASP A 22 -8.77 -18.56 -21.29
N PRO A 23 -9.95 -18.95 -21.82
CA PRO A 23 -11.15 -18.12 -21.71
C PRO A 23 -11.54 -17.74 -20.27
N ASP A 24 -11.15 -18.56 -19.28
CA ASP A 24 -11.35 -18.27 -17.86
C ASP A 24 -10.46 -17.11 -17.36
N ASN A 25 -9.46 -16.71 -18.15
CA ASN A 25 -8.63 -15.51 -17.90
C ASN A 25 -9.17 -14.26 -18.58
N ASP A 26 -10.46 -14.21 -18.88
CA ASP A 26 -11.12 -13.00 -19.33
C ASP A 26 -11.19 -11.97 -18.19
N PHE A 27 -10.23 -11.03 -18.19
CA PHE A 27 -10.12 -10.00 -17.17
C PHE A 27 -11.35 -9.08 -17.12
N ASP A 28 -12.00 -8.81 -18.23
CA ASP A 28 -13.20 -7.95 -18.24
C ASP A 28 -14.34 -8.62 -17.48
N THR A 29 -14.56 -9.91 -17.72
CA THR A 29 -15.54 -10.71 -16.97
C THR A 29 -15.12 -10.88 -15.51
N ALA A 30 -13.84 -11.10 -15.24
CA ALA A 30 -13.33 -11.24 -13.88
C ALA A 30 -13.51 -9.95 -13.07
N LEU A 31 -13.17 -8.77 -13.65
CA LEU A 31 -13.32 -7.47 -12.99
C LEU A 31 -14.78 -7.14 -12.66
N ALA A 32 -15.74 -7.63 -13.46
CA ALA A 32 -17.17 -7.48 -13.18
C ALA A 32 -17.65 -8.37 -12.02
N SER A 33 -16.87 -9.38 -11.63
CA SER A 33 -17.24 -10.30 -10.53
C SER A 33 -17.03 -9.64 -9.16
N PRO A 34 -18.01 -9.66 -8.26
CA PRO A 34 -17.85 -9.12 -6.90
C PRO A 34 -16.91 -9.94 -6.03
N THR A 35 -16.49 -11.11 -6.49
CA THR A 35 -15.58 -12.01 -5.78
C THR A 35 -14.17 -12.03 -6.36
N PHE A 36 -13.94 -11.32 -7.45
CA PHE A 36 -12.61 -11.19 -8.04
C PHE A 36 -11.76 -10.17 -7.28
N GLY A 37 -10.52 -10.51 -7.11
CA GLY A 37 -9.52 -9.66 -6.49
C GLY A 37 -8.65 -10.43 -5.50
N LYS A 38 -7.54 -9.79 -5.13
CA LYS A 38 -6.57 -10.32 -4.17
C LYS A 38 -6.34 -9.29 -3.08
N LEU A 39 -6.42 -9.70 -1.82
CA LEU A 39 -6.02 -8.84 -0.70
C LEU A 39 -4.53 -8.56 -0.80
N ARG A 40 -4.15 -7.29 -0.86
CA ARG A 40 -2.74 -6.89 -0.86
C ARG A 40 -2.12 -7.14 0.50
N GLU A 41 -0.95 -7.72 0.48
CA GLU A 41 -0.12 -7.89 1.67
C GLU A 41 0.25 -6.53 2.28
N PRO A 42 0.39 -6.40 3.61
CA PRO A 42 0.79 -5.14 4.24
C PRO A 42 2.06 -4.54 3.65
N ILE A 43 3.09 -5.35 3.40
CA ILE A 43 4.33 -4.90 2.77
C ILE A 43 4.12 -4.38 1.35
N LEU A 44 3.21 -4.98 0.58
CA LEU A 44 2.91 -4.52 -0.77
C LEU A 44 2.14 -3.19 -0.76
N ARG A 45 1.24 -3.00 0.21
CA ARG A 45 0.53 -1.72 0.40
C ARG A 45 1.50 -0.60 0.73
N PHE A 46 2.43 -0.86 1.66
CA PHE A 46 3.47 0.09 2.04
C PHE A 46 4.40 0.43 0.87
N THR A 47 4.96 -0.58 0.21
CA THR A 47 5.91 -0.34 -0.90
C THR A 47 5.26 0.29 -2.13
N HIS A 48 3.97 0.05 -2.35
CA HIS A 48 3.20 0.72 -3.39
C HIS A 48 3.06 2.21 -3.08
N TRP A 49 2.62 2.57 -1.87
CA TRP A 49 2.57 3.96 -1.42
C TRP A 49 3.93 4.65 -1.56
N ALA A 50 5.00 4.02 -1.10
CA ALA A 50 6.35 4.58 -1.16
C ALA A 50 6.81 4.86 -2.61
N ARG A 51 6.44 3.99 -3.56
CA ARG A 51 6.74 4.22 -4.99
C ARG A 51 5.90 5.34 -5.59
N VAL A 52 4.61 5.39 -5.29
CA VAL A 52 3.71 6.43 -5.80
C VAL A 52 4.14 7.81 -5.32
N THR A 53 4.52 7.91 -4.05
CA THR A 53 4.95 9.17 -3.45
C THR A 53 6.43 9.49 -3.66
N GLY A 54 7.15 8.69 -4.45
CA GLY A 54 8.54 8.95 -4.80
C GLY A 54 9.50 8.95 -3.62
N VAL A 55 9.21 8.12 -2.59
CA VAL A 55 10.11 7.96 -1.44
C VAL A 55 11.50 7.54 -1.91
N ASP A 56 12.52 8.30 -1.56
CA ASP A 56 13.91 7.95 -1.88
C ASP A 56 14.40 6.87 -0.91
N ALA A 57 14.64 5.68 -1.44
CA ALA A 57 15.18 4.53 -0.74
C ALA A 57 16.56 4.10 -1.27
N SER A 58 17.26 5.00 -1.97
CA SER A 58 18.57 4.72 -2.57
C SER A 58 19.66 4.43 -1.53
N ARG A 59 19.45 4.85 -0.32
CA ARG A 59 20.38 4.67 0.81
C ARG A 59 19.69 3.93 1.95
N PRO A 60 19.74 2.59 1.95
CA PRO A 60 19.04 1.76 2.93
C PRO A 60 19.49 2.00 4.37
N GLU A 61 20.73 2.46 4.58
CA GLU A 61 21.24 2.85 5.89
C GLU A 61 20.42 3.96 6.55
N TYR A 62 19.75 4.82 5.76
CA TYR A 62 18.86 5.87 6.26
C TYR A 62 17.40 5.41 6.44
N ALA A 63 17.16 4.13 6.28
CA ALA A 63 15.87 3.50 6.49
C ALA A 63 15.80 2.73 7.83
N SER A 64 16.57 3.12 8.83
CA SER A 64 16.70 2.40 10.10
C SER A 64 15.37 2.13 10.79
N LEU A 65 14.40 3.02 10.67
CA LEU A 65 13.03 2.86 11.17
C LEU A 65 12.26 1.71 10.50
N LEU A 66 12.73 1.21 9.36
CA LEU A 66 12.13 0.09 8.64
C LEU A 66 12.90 -1.21 8.86
N TYR A 67 13.83 -1.21 9.80
CA TYR A 67 14.73 -2.32 10.04
C TYR A 67 13.98 -3.60 10.46
N ASP A 68 12.89 -3.46 11.19
CA ASP A 68 12.05 -4.58 11.57
C ASP A 68 10.55 -4.19 11.51
N THR A 69 9.88 -4.64 10.47
CA THR A 69 8.44 -4.44 10.28
C THR A 69 7.61 -5.67 10.66
N ILE A 70 8.22 -6.66 11.36
CA ILE A 70 7.57 -7.92 11.73
C ILE A 70 6.53 -7.76 12.84
N SER A 71 6.64 -6.70 13.64
CA SER A 71 5.72 -6.45 14.75
C SER A 71 4.27 -6.31 14.24
N PRO A 72 3.27 -6.87 14.95
CA PRO A 72 1.86 -6.57 14.68
C PRO A 72 1.48 -5.09 14.87
N ARG A 73 2.35 -4.28 15.48
CA ARG A 73 2.17 -2.83 15.60
C ARG A 73 2.59 -2.09 14.33
N ASP A 74 3.31 -2.78 13.44
CA ASP A 74 3.81 -2.27 12.17
C ASP A 74 3.09 -2.98 11.02
N LEU A 75 3.84 -3.69 10.17
CA LEU A 75 3.27 -4.41 9.02
C LEU A 75 2.88 -5.87 9.33
N ASN A 76 3.27 -6.41 10.48
CA ASN A 76 3.17 -7.85 10.77
C ASN A 76 3.80 -8.73 9.68
N GLN A 77 4.74 -8.16 8.95
CA GLN A 77 5.42 -8.77 7.81
C GLN A 77 6.75 -8.09 7.57
N HIS A 78 7.81 -8.87 7.35
CA HIS A 78 9.13 -8.36 7.00
C HIS A 78 9.75 -9.24 5.91
N PRO A 79 10.40 -8.67 4.87
CA PRO A 79 11.06 -9.45 3.84
C PRO A 79 12.05 -10.46 4.41
N TYR A 80 12.05 -11.67 3.87
CA TYR A 80 12.91 -12.79 4.26
C TYR A 80 12.75 -13.31 5.71
N SER A 81 11.78 -12.81 6.49
CA SER A 81 11.55 -13.21 7.88
C SER A 81 10.37 -14.18 8.05
N ALA A 82 9.89 -14.77 6.98
CA ALA A 82 8.84 -15.77 7.04
C ALA A 82 9.33 -17.01 7.83
N LYS A 83 8.44 -17.57 8.67
CA LYS A 83 8.76 -18.73 9.54
C LYS A 83 8.98 -20.03 8.76
N SER A 84 8.58 -20.08 7.50
CA SER A 84 8.71 -21.27 6.65
C SER A 84 8.72 -20.87 5.18
N VAL A 85 8.99 -21.83 4.30
CA VAL A 85 8.93 -21.68 2.83
C VAL A 85 7.53 -21.35 2.30
N PHE A 86 6.50 -21.44 3.13
CA PHE A 86 5.12 -21.12 2.78
C PHE A 86 4.76 -19.66 3.06
N ASN A 87 5.75 -18.77 3.22
CA ASN A 87 5.54 -17.37 3.54
C ASN A 87 4.91 -17.15 4.94
N PHE A 88 4.19 -16.06 5.15
CA PHE A 88 3.57 -15.66 6.42
C PHE A 88 2.19 -16.30 6.64
N TYR A 89 1.61 -16.90 5.61
CA TYR A 89 0.25 -17.43 5.61
C TYR A 89 0.14 -18.73 4.78
N ARG A 90 -0.84 -19.53 5.11
CA ARG A 90 -1.09 -20.82 4.41
C ARG A 90 -1.86 -20.59 3.11
N PRO A 91 -1.50 -21.23 1.99
CA PRO A 91 -2.17 -21.05 0.70
C PRO A 91 -3.68 -21.31 0.72
N GLY A 92 -4.15 -22.24 1.52
CA GLY A 92 -5.58 -22.59 1.62
C GLY A 92 -6.31 -21.95 2.81
N TYR A 93 -5.82 -20.83 3.35
CA TYR A 93 -6.44 -20.24 4.52
C TYR A 93 -7.79 -19.61 4.22
N VAL A 94 -8.80 -20.05 4.96
CA VAL A 94 -10.16 -19.49 4.99
C VAL A 94 -10.36 -18.79 6.34
N ALA A 95 -10.60 -17.48 6.33
CA ALA A 95 -10.63 -16.67 7.55
C ALA A 95 -11.94 -16.87 8.34
N PRO A 96 -11.91 -17.46 9.55
CA PRO A 96 -13.11 -17.65 10.35
C PRO A 96 -13.76 -16.33 10.75
N GLY A 97 -15.08 -16.28 10.82
CA GLY A 97 -15.83 -15.11 11.27
C GLY A 97 -15.87 -13.93 10.28
N THR A 98 -15.37 -14.11 9.06
CA THR A 98 -15.44 -13.13 7.98
C THR A 98 -16.51 -13.49 6.94
N GLN A 99 -16.94 -12.51 6.15
CA GLN A 99 -17.87 -12.77 5.03
C GLN A 99 -17.23 -13.67 3.96
N SER A 100 -15.94 -13.50 3.68
CA SER A 100 -15.19 -14.38 2.79
C SER A 100 -15.13 -15.81 3.33
N GLY A 101 -14.88 -15.96 4.63
CA GLY A 101 -14.90 -17.26 5.30
C GLY A 101 -16.25 -17.94 5.26
N ALA A 102 -17.33 -17.20 5.49
CA ALA A 102 -18.71 -17.74 5.39
C ALA A 102 -19.06 -18.23 3.98
N ARG A 103 -18.39 -17.67 2.95
CA ARG A 103 -18.53 -18.09 1.55
C ARG A 103 -17.54 -19.19 1.15
N GLY A 104 -16.71 -19.66 2.06
CA GLY A 104 -15.66 -20.65 1.78
C GLY A 104 -14.52 -20.13 0.89
N MET A 105 -14.38 -18.80 0.78
CA MET A 105 -13.34 -18.19 -0.04
C MET A 105 -11.98 -18.29 0.63
N THR A 106 -10.99 -18.68 -0.13
CA THR A 106 -9.60 -18.71 0.29
C THR A 106 -9.01 -17.31 0.16
N VAL A 107 -8.61 -16.71 1.29
CA VAL A 107 -7.92 -15.42 1.36
C VAL A 107 -6.72 -15.56 2.30
N PRO A 108 -5.58 -16.07 1.80
CA PRO A 108 -4.42 -16.40 2.64
C PRO A 108 -3.91 -15.23 3.45
N GLU A 109 -3.89 -14.04 2.88
CA GLU A 109 -3.36 -12.81 3.48
C GLU A 109 -4.13 -12.39 4.74
N LEU A 110 -5.39 -12.80 4.90
CA LEU A 110 -6.16 -12.56 6.12
C LEU A 110 -5.58 -13.27 7.36
N GLN A 111 -4.67 -14.22 7.18
CA GLN A 111 -4.01 -14.86 8.32
C GLN A 111 -3.09 -13.89 9.09
N ILE A 112 -2.53 -12.91 8.41
CA ILE A 112 -1.67 -11.89 9.01
C ILE A 112 -2.39 -10.54 9.19
N VAL A 113 -3.57 -10.37 8.63
CA VAL A 113 -4.44 -9.20 8.81
C VAL A 113 -5.50 -9.54 9.85
N ASN A 114 -5.30 -9.10 11.07
CA ASN A 114 -6.13 -9.44 12.22
C ASN A 114 -6.40 -8.20 13.10
N ALA A 115 -7.10 -8.39 14.20
CA ALA A 115 -7.49 -7.30 15.10
C ALA A 115 -6.32 -6.50 15.70
N ALA A 116 -5.13 -7.08 15.78
CA ALA A 116 -3.94 -6.37 16.27
C ALA A 116 -3.17 -5.69 15.13
N SER A 117 -2.99 -6.37 13.99
CA SER A 117 -2.19 -5.86 12.88
C SER A 117 -2.92 -4.80 12.04
N THR A 118 -4.26 -4.78 12.04
CA THR A 118 -5.01 -3.75 11.30
C THR A 118 -4.76 -2.34 11.86
N PRO A 119 -4.96 -2.07 13.17
CA PRO A 119 -4.58 -0.77 13.73
C PRO A 119 -3.07 -0.53 13.68
N GLY A 120 -2.24 -1.56 13.84
CA GLY A 120 -0.79 -1.46 13.69
C GLY A 120 -0.39 -0.90 12.34
N PHE A 121 -0.91 -1.47 11.24
CA PHE A 121 -0.68 -0.96 9.90
C PHE A 121 -1.09 0.52 9.76
N MET A 122 -2.24 0.92 10.30
CA MET A 122 -2.68 2.31 10.21
C MET A 122 -1.79 3.26 11.00
N ASN A 123 -1.35 2.87 12.21
CA ASN A 123 -0.41 3.67 12.99
C ASN A 123 0.93 3.82 12.28
N PHE A 124 1.47 2.72 11.76
CA PHE A 124 2.70 2.72 10.96
C PHE A 124 2.57 3.63 9.73
N MET A 125 1.48 3.53 8.97
CA MET A 125 1.27 4.37 7.80
C MET A 125 1.05 5.84 8.17
N THR A 126 0.43 6.15 9.31
CA THR A 126 0.30 7.52 9.81
C THR A 126 1.67 8.15 10.05
N GLU A 127 2.57 7.42 10.67
CA GLU A 127 3.94 7.86 10.86
C GLU A 127 4.68 8.04 9.54
N MET A 128 4.65 7.03 8.66
CA MET A 128 5.36 7.08 7.39
C MET A 128 4.85 8.19 6.46
N THR A 129 3.54 8.37 6.35
CA THR A 129 2.94 9.41 5.48
C THR A 129 3.21 10.82 5.98
N ALA A 130 3.33 11.02 7.29
CA ALA A 130 3.60 12.32 7.90
C ALA A 130 5.09 12.72 7.92
N ARG A 131 6.00 11.82 7.54
CA ARG A 131 7.45 12.11 7.59
C ARG A 131 7.82 13.34 6.78
N THR A 132 8.77 14.08 7.32
CA THR A 132 9.32 15.30 6.71
C THR A 132 10.84 15.27 6.80
N ALA A 133 11.49 16.20 6.08
CA ALA A 133 12.93 16.41 6.22
C ALA A 133 13.37 16.76 7.65
N ALA A 134 12.49 17.34 8.46
CA ALA A 134 12.78 17.68 9.86
C ALA A 134 13.00 16.42 10.74
N ASN A 135 12.36 15.32 10.43
CA ASN A 135 12.56 14.06 11.18
C ASN A 135 14.00 13.52 11.10
N ALA A 136 14.75 13.94 10.08
CA ALA A 136 16.15 13.56 9.95
C ALA A 136 17.11 14.30 10.91
N GLU A 137 16.62 15.30 11.63
CA GLU A 137 17.38 16.08 12.61
C GLU A 137 17.03 15.69 14.06
N ASP A 138 16.17 14.70 14.24
CA ASP A 138 15.82 14.14 15.54
C ASP A 138 17.05 13.47 16.16
N GLU A 139 17.37 13.84 17.41
CA GLU A 139 18.55 13.33 18.10
C GLU A 139 18.48 11.81 18.28
N ASP A 140 17.30 11.25 18.56
CA ASP A 140 17.11 9.81 18.71
C ASP A 140 17.40 9.08 17.39
N TYR A 141 16.99 9.65 16.26
CA TYR A 141 17.26 9.13 14.92
C TYR A 141 18.76 9.15 14.59
N ILE A 142 19.46 10.23 14.95
CA ILE A 142 20.90 10.35 14.77
C ILE A 142 21.65 9.32 15.62
N LEU A 143 21.24 9.15 16.88
CA LEU A 143 21.85 8.17 17.80
C LEU A 143 21.69 6.72 17.29
N GLU A 144 20.51 6.35 16.83
CA GLU A 144 20.30 5.02 16.23
C GLU A 144 21.23 4.77 15.04
N PHE A 145 21.50 5.80 14.24
CA PHE A 145 22.39 5.73 13.10
C PHE A 145 23.85 5.49 13.50
N GLU A 146 24.31 6.25 14.49
CA GLU A 146 25.66 6.14 15.02
C GLU A 146 25.87 4.81 15.74
N GLU A 147 24.90 4.34 16.52
CA GLU A 147 24.91 3.03 17.16
C GLU A 147 24.96 1.87 16.17
N ALA A 148 24.30 2.02 15.01
CA ALA A 148 24.35 1.05 13.92
C ALA A 148 25.69 1.08 13.16
N GLY A 149 26.60 2.02 13.49
CA GLY A 149 27.93 2.12 12.89
C GLY A 149 27.97 2.78 11.51
N TYR A 150 26.92 3.52 11.13
CA TYR A 150 26.87 4.25 9.87
C TYR A 150 27.27 5.72 10.07
N PRO A 151 28.05 6.32 9.14
CA PRO A 151 28.32 7.75 9.19
C PRO A 151 27.04 8.52 8.89
N TYR A 152 26.66 9.41 9.78
CA TYR A 152 25.50 10.27 9.58
C TYR A 152 25.78 11.39 8.58
N ASP A 153 24.97 11.46 7.53
CA ASP A 153 24.96 12.55 6.56
C ASP A 153 23.58 13.21 6.56
N SER A 154 23.50 14.38 7.17
CA SER A 154 22.23 15.10 7.32
C SER A 154 21.54 15.43 5.99
N ALA A 155 22.30 15.70 4.93
CA ALA A 155 21.74 16.04 3.62
C ALA A 155 21.10 14.81 2.94
N LEU A 156 21.66 13.64 3.15
CA LEU A 156 21.10 12.37 2.68
C LEU A 156 19.93 11.94 3.55
N ALA A 157 20.06 12.02 4.87
CA ALA A 157 19.02 11.67 5.82
C ALA A 157 17.73 12.47 5.58
N ARG A 158 17.84 13.78 5.35
CA ARG A 158 16.70 14.67 5.05
C ARG A 158 15.87 14.25 3.83
N ARG A 159 16.45 13.54 2.88
CA ARG A 159 15.77 13.07 1.66
C ARG A 159 15.29 11.64 1.75
N SER A 160 15.85 10.87 2.68
CA SER A 160 15.59 9.45 2.77
C SER A 160 14.24 9.19 3.44
N PHE A 161 13.46 8.33 2.81
CA PHE A 161 12.14 7.93 3.28
C PHE A 161 11.14 9.08 3.54
N VAL A 162 11.31 10.22 2.87
CA VAL A 162 10.37 11.32 2.90
C VAL A 162 9.48 11.26 1.66
N PRO A 163 8.16 11.18 1.80
CA PRO A 163 7.25 11.20 0.66
C PRO A 163 7.20 12.59 0.03
N ASN A 164 7.06 12.63 -1.28
CA ASN A 164 6.89 13.87 -2.03
C ASN A 164 5.40 14.04 -2.39
N TYR A 165 4.75 14.97 -1.71
CA TYR A 165 3.35 15.34 -1.95
C TYR A 165 3.19 16.69 -2.68
N SER A 166 4.21 17.17 -3.35
CA SER A 166 4.17 18.51 -3.99
C SER A 166 3.00 18.66 -4.98
N LYS A 167 2.68 17.59 -5.71
CA LYS A 167 1.56 17.55 -6.64
C LYS A 167 0.21 17.59 -5.90
N GLU A 168 0.06 16.80 -4.87
CA GLU A 168 -1.16 16.67 -4.08
C GLU A 168 -1.44 17.96 -3.28
N VAL A 169 -0.40 18.56 -2.73
CA VAL A 169 -0.50 19.86 -2.03
C VAL A 169 -1.01 20.94 -2.98
N ALA A 170 -0.57 20.97 -4.23
CA ALA A 170 -1.07 21.93 -5.23
C ALA A 170 -2.56 21.71 -5.58
N LEU A 171 -3.10 20.51 -5.36
CA LEU A 171 -4.51 20.19 -5.58
C LEU A 171 -5.37 20.34 -4.32
N ALA A 172 -4.77 20.56 -3.14
CA ALA A 172 -5.46 20.45 -1.86
C ALA A 172 -6.59 21.46 -1.64
N ILE A 173 -6.61 22.58 -2.38
CA ILE A 173 -7.73 23.55 -2.33
C ILE A 173 -9.01 22.96 -2.91
N ASP A 174 -8.90 22.05 -3.87
CA ASP A 174 -10.01 21.32 -4.49
C ASP A 174 -9.97 19.86 -4.02
N ALA A 175 -10.82 19.52 -3.06
CA ALA A 175 -10.85 18.18 -2.47
C ALA A 175 -11.23 17.10 -3.49
N GLU A 176 -12.09 17.38 -4.47
CA GLU A 176 -12.44 16.43 -5.52
C GLU A 176 -11.25 16.16 -6.43
N ALA A 177 -10.53 17.18 -6.87
CA ALA A 177 -9.34 17.04 -7.70
C ALA A 177 -8.22 16.29 -6.97
N LEU A 178 -8.02 16.57 -5.67
CA LEU A 178 -7.06 15.86 -4.83
C LEU A 178 -7.40 14.37 -4.74
N VAL A 179 -8.63 14.03 -4.37
CA VAL A 179 -9.07 12.64 -4.19
C VAL A 179 -9.05 11.88 -5.52
N GLU A 180 -9.44 12.52 -6.63
CA GLU A 180 -9.37 11.88 -7.95
C GLU A 180 -7.91 11.63 -8.38
N SER A 181 -6.98 12.53 -8.11
CA SER A 181 -5.55 12.31 -8.36
C SER A 181 -5.04 11.08 -7.58
N LEU A 182 -5.37 10.99 -6.29
CA LEU A 182 -5.00 9.84 -5.46
C LEU A 182 -5.70 8.55 -5.92
N ASN A 183 -6.96 8.62 -6.35
CA ASN A 183 -7.68 7.49 -6.93
C ASN A 183 -6.92 6.92 -8.13
N GLN A 184 -6.49 7.77 -9.06
CA GLN A 184 -5.76 7.32 -10.25
C GLN A 184 -4.38 6.74 -9.90
N GLU A 185 -3.64 7.36 -9.01
CA GLU A 185 -2.26 6.96 -8.71
C GLU A 185 -2.14 5.80 -7.74
N MET A 186 -2.97 5.77 -6.70
CA MET A 186 -2.90 4.75 -5.65
C MET A 186 -3.89 3.60 -5.86
N ALA A 187 -5.07 3.89 -6.38
CA ALA A 187 -6.13 2.91 -6.53
C ALA A 187 -6.45 2.56 -8.01
N TYR A 188 -5.70 3.09 -8.97
CA TYR A 188 -5.88 2.83 -10.40
C TYR A 188 -7.30 3.13 -10.92
N GLY A 189 -7.94 4.15 -10.35
CA GLY A 189 -9.30 4.54 -10.69
C GLY A 189 -10.38 3.60 -10.13
N THR A 190 -10.06 2.73 -9.17
CA THR A 190 -10.98 1.71 -8.67
C THR A 190 -11.68 2.06 -7.36
N LEU A 191 -11.47 3.27 -6.81
CA LEU A 191 -12.25 3.70 -5.65
C LEU A 191 -13.73 3.75 -6.02
N SER A 192 -14.57 3.12 -5.21
CA SER A 192 -16.03 3.21 -5.35
C SER A 192 -16.51 4.66 -5.15
N ASP A 193 -17.64 5.01 -5.76
CA ASP A 193 -18.22 6.34 -5.59
C ASP A 193 -18.47 6.67 -4.11
N GLU A 194 -18.90 5.69 -3.32
CA GLU A 194 -19.13 5.85 -1.88
C GLU A 194 -17.83 6.18 -1.15
N THR A 195 -16.76 5.42 -1.41
CA THR A 195 -15.43 5.68 -0.82
C THR A 195 -14.91 7.06 -1.22
N ARG A 196 -14.97 7.39 -2.52
CA ARG A 196 -14.49 8.66 -3.05
C ARG A 196 -15.22 9.85 -2.42
N GLN A 197 -16.56 9.83 -2.41
CA GLN A 197 -17.36 10.89 -1.80
C GLN A 197 -17.14 11.00 -0.30
N GLY A 198 -16.97 9.88 0.41
CA GLY A 198 -16.64 9.85 1.83
C GLY A 198 -15.31 10.53 2.12
N ILE A 199 -14.28 10.28 1.29
CA ILE A 199 -12.97 10.91 1.43
C ILE A 199 -13.06 12.41 1.13
N VAL A 200 -13.69 12.81 0.03
CA VAL A 200 -13.90 14.22 -0.32
C VAL A 200 -14.56 14.97 0.83
N SER A 201 -15.67 14.45 1.34
CA SER A 201 -16.41 15.08 2.44
C SER A 201 -15.56 15.21 3.71
N ALA A 202 -14.71 14.26 4.02
CA ALA A 202 -13.83 14.33 5.18
C ALA A 202 -12.69 15.34 4.97
N VAL A 203 -12.10 15.39 3.77
CA VAL A 203 -11.05 16.36 3.41
C VAL A 203 -11.57 17.79 3.47
N GLU A 204 -12.79 18.05 3.03
CA GLU A 204 -13.43 19.36 3.11
C GLU A 204 -13.61 19.86 4.55
N GLN A 205 -13.74 18.97 5.54
CA GLN A 205 -13.80 19.35 6.96
C GLN A 205 -12.45 19.81 7.52
N VAL A 206 -11.35 19.51 6.85
CA VAL A 206 -10.03 20.01 7.24
C VAL A 206 -9.91 21.47 6.82
N ALA A 207 -9.74 22.36 7.81
CA ALA A 207 -9.63 23.79 7.55
C ALA A 207 -8.45 24.09 6.61
N MET A 208 -8.71 24.98 5.68
CA MET A 208 -7.70 25.55 4.77
C MET A 208 -8.18 26.95 4.39
N ASP A 209 -7.44 27.98 4.80
CA ASP A 209 -7.91 29.37 4.69
C ASP A 209 -7.91 29.86 3.22
N ASN A 210 -6.89 29.49 2.46
CA ASN A 210 -6.71 29.86 1.05
C ASN A 210 -5.66 28.96 0.39
N ALA A 211 -5.38 29.18 -0.90
CA ALA A 211 -4.44 28.37 -1.67
C ALA A 211 -2.97 28.48 -1.19
N ASP A 212 -2.62 29.53 -0.44
CA ASP A 212 -1.27 29.72 0.12
C ASP A 212 -1.11 29.11 1.52
N ASP A 213 -2.18 28.55 2.09
CA ASP A 213 -2.16 27.84 3.37
C ASP A 213 -1.50 26.46 3.22
N THR A 214 -0.18 26.42 3.37
CA THR A 214 0.63 25.21 3.20
C THR A 214 0.36 24.17 4.29
N ASP A 215 0.03 24.58 5.51
CA ASP A 215 -0.25 23.66 6.62
C ASP A 215 -1.61 23.00 6.44
N GLY A 216 -2.63 23.78 6.12
CA GLY A 216 -3.97 23.24 5.79
C GLY A 216 -3.93 22.32 4.58
N ALA A 217 -3.22 22.72 3.51
CA ALA A 217 -3.03 21.89 2.33
C ALA A 217 -2.35 20.56 2.66
N ARG A 218 -1.28 20.60 3.44
CA ARG A 218 -0.57 19.39 3.88
C ARG A 218 -1.48 18.46 4.69
N LEU A 219 -2.24 19.01 5.64
CA LEU A 219 -3.18 18.22 6.45
C LEU A 219 -4.24 17.55 5.57
N ARG A 220 -4.83 18.26 4.62
CA ARG A 220 -5.79 17.69 3.65
C ARG A 220 -5.20 16.50 2.90
N VAL A 221 -3.97 16.65 2.39
CA VAL A 221 -3.26 15.57 1.68
C VAL A 221 -3.05 14.37 2.60
N LEU A 222 -2.55 14.57 3.82
CA LEU A 222 -2.33 13.47 4.77
C LEU A 222 -3.62 12.71 5.09
N TYR A 223 -4.72 13.42 5.36
CA TYR A 223 -6.01 12.79 5.59
C TYR A 223 -6.50 12.02 4.36
N ALA A 224 -6.43 12.61 3.17
CA ALA A 224 -6.83 11.96 1.93
C ALA A 224 -6.02 10.67 1.68
N VAL A 225 -4.70 10.73 1.78
CA VAL A 225 -3.80 9.57 1.61
C VAL A 225 -4.13 8.47 2.61
N LEU A 226 -4.25 8.80 3.90
CA LEU A 226 -4.56 7.82 4.94
C LEU A 226 -5.93 7.16 4.73
N MET A 227 -6.94 7.92 4.32
CA MET A 227 -8.26 7.37 4.03
C MET A 227 -8.25 6.46 2.79
N VAL A 228 -7.49 6.80 1.75
CA VAL A 228 -7.28 5.90 0.60
C VAL A 228 -6.61 4.60 1.07
N LEU A 229 -5.51 4.70 1.84
CA LEU A 229 -4.79 3.53 2.37
C LEU A 229 -5.64 2.63 3.26
N ALA A 230 -6.61 3.21 3.98
CA ALA A 230 -7.55 2.50 4.85
C ALA A 230 -8.72 1.88 4.08
N SER A 231 -8.98 2.33 2.86
CA SER A 231 -10.16 1.90 2.09
C SER A 231 -10.09 0.43 1.68
N PRO A 232 -11.23 -0.27 1.63
CA PRO A 232 -11.30 -1.61 1.07
C PRO A 232 -10.83 -1.66 -0.38
N ASP A 233 -11.14 -0.62 -1.16
CA ASP A 233 -10.80 -0.51 -2.59
C ASP A 233 -9.28 -0.46 -2.81
N TYR A 234 -8.54 0.18 -1.90
CA TYR A 234 -7.07 0.14 -1.93
C TYR A 234 -6.50 -1.18 -1.43
N THR A 235 -7.12 -1.79 -0.43
CA THR A 235 -6.59 -3.02 0.19
C THR A 235 -6.79 -4.26 -0.68
N VAL A 236 -7.75 -4.23 -1.61
CA VAL A 236 -8.02 -5.32 -2.56
C VAL A 236 -7.55 -4.92 -3.95
N GLN A 237 -6.60 -5.66 -4.49
CA GLN A 237 -6.16 -5.51 -5.87
C GLN A 237 -7.14 -6.24 -6.80
N ARG A 238 -7.72 -5.51 -7.70
CA ARG A 238 -8.54 -6.01 -8.80
C ARG A 238 -7.81 -5.89 -10.13
#